data_f4086cb8e80f72b1cc3ea2f57647c4dc
#
_entry.id   f4086cb8e80f72b1cc3ea2f57647c4dc
#
_cell.length_a   1.000
_cell.length_b   1.000
_cell.length_c   1.000
_cell.angle_alpha   90.00
_cell.angle_beta   90.00
_cell.angle_gamma   90.00
#
_symmetry.space_group_name_H-M   'P 1'
#
loop_
_entity.id
_entity.type
_entity.pdbx_description
1 polymer ?
#
loop_
_entity_poly.entity_id
_entity_poly.type
_entity_poly.pdbx_seq_one_letter_code
_entity_poly.pdbx_strand_id
1 'polypeptide(L)'
;MRRGDIVNTLNPASYSAVDSLTMIFDVGVSGQLTNFKEGKGRVNARNAAFEYAVGSFRLLPNVGMTVGILPFTSVGYNYSKTTFLDHTNGSLTETYAGEGGLRQVFLGAGWRVLKPLSVGVNVGYLWGDIDRSVTTSSTTYINSLARQYAFSVSSYKLDFGVQWQQKVDRHNVLTLGATVGIGHKLGSDPVCQIVNVSNADTTKFQISNGLSLPMTYAVGASWNHRDKLLVEADFSLQQWGKLDFPDISSAGGYVMQSGLLKDLYQVKAGVDYVPLPMGRNLLTRVHYRFGLGYATPYYNINGISGPKEFSMSAGFGIPISRSMLNVGAQWVHASAKDMITENTFRINLGLTFNEGWFAKWKIE
;
A
#
# COMPACT_ATOMS: atom_id res chain seq x y z
N MET A 1 -7.46 9.72 -11.49
CA MET A 1 -7.82 11.13 -11.75
C MET A 1 -6.67 11.88 -12.46
N ARG A 2 -6.96 12.86 -13.31
CA ARG A 2 -6.00 13.72 -14.02
C ARG A 2 -6.29 15.19 -13.67
N ARG A 3 -5.57 15.74 -12.70
CA ARG A 3 -5.67 17.13 -12.22
C ARG A 3 -4.27 17.74 -12.12
N GLY A 4 -4.18 19.07 -12.27
CA GLY A 4 -2.90 19.79 -12.23
C GLY A 4 -2.42 20.15 -10.84
N ASP A 5 -3.26 20.04 -9.84
CA ASP A 5 -3.07 20.46 -8.45
C ASP A 5 -2.83 19.31 -7.45
N ILE A 6 -2.88 18.06 -7.91
CA ILE A 6 -2.72 16.85 -7.07
C ILE A 6 -1.82 15.84 -7.78
N VAL A 7 -0.96 15.18 -7.04
CA VAL A 7 -0.11 14.10 -7.54
C VAL A 7 -0.84 12.76 -7.37
N ASN A 8 -1.06 12.04 -8.46
CA ASN A 8 -1.62 10.68 -8.45
C ASN A 8 -0.53 9.67 -8.81
N THR A 9 0.09 9.06 -7.81
CA THR A 9 1.17 8.09 -7.96
C THR A 9 0.70 6.72 -8.49
N LEU A 10 -0.61 6.44 -8.45
CA LEU A 10 -1.17 5.17 -8.90
C LEU A 10 -1.18 5.03 -10.44
N ASN A 11 -1.27 6.15 -11.17
CA ASN A 11 -1.22 6.13 -12.63
C ASN A 11 -0.27 7.20 -13.15
N PRO A 12 0.93 6.83 -13.66
CA PRO A 12 1.93 7.79 -14.10
C PRO A 12 1.51 8.67 -15.29
N ALA A 13 0.52 8.27 -16.07
CA ALA A 13 -0.02 9.12 -17.14
C ALA A 13 -0.62 10.43 -16.62
N SER A 14 -1.04 10.47 -15.33
CA SER A 14 -1.60 11.66 -14.69
C SER A 14 -0.59 12.79 -14.53
N TYR A 15 0.71 12.52 -14.46
CA TYR A 15 1.75 13.53 -14.28
C TYR A 15 1.78 14.56 -15.42
N SER A 16 1.34 14.15 -16.60
CA SER A 16 1.19 15.05 -17.77
C SER A 16 0.22 16.22 -17.54
N ALA A 17 -0.56 16.19 -16.45
CA ALA A 17 -1.54 17.23 -16.11
C ALA A 17 -1.00 18.34 -15.21
N VAL A 18 0.18 18.15 -14.59
CA VAL A 18 0.78 19.15 -13.70
C VAL A 18 0.84 20.53 -14.38
N ASP A 19 0.44 21.57 -13.67
CA ASP A 19 0.35 22.92 -14.19
C ASP A 19 1.72 23.50 -14.52
N SER A 20 1.77 24.41 -15.50
CA SER A 20 3.00 25.08 -15.91
C SER A 20 3.49 26.01 -14.81
N LEU A 21 4.81 26.13 -14.66
CA LEU A 21 5.46 27.02 -13.70
C LEU A 21 5.07 26.73 -12.24
N THR A 22 4.64 25.52 -11.95
CA THR A 22 4.32 25.07 -10.60
C THR A 22 5.08 23.80 -10.25
N MET A 23 5.40 23.67 -8.98
CA MET A 23 5.90 22.46 -8.37
C MET A 23 4.96 22.06 -7.25
N ILE A 24 4.53 20.82 -7.26
CA ILE A 24 3.67 20.25 -6.22
C ILE A 24 4.56 19.41 -5.31
N PHE A 25 4.51 19.68 -4.03
CA PHE A 25 5.09 18.87 -2.98
C PHE A 25 3.95 18.28 -2.15
N ASP A 26 3.93 16.95 -1.96
CA ASP A 26 2.92 16.31 -1.16
C ASP A 26 3.57 15.32 -0.20
N VAL A 27 3.25 15.43 1.09
CA VAL A 27 3.77 14.59 2.16
C VAL A 27 2.63 14.11 3.04
N GLY A 28 2.68 12.85 3.45
CA GLY A 28 1.67 12.24 4.28
C GLY A 28 2.25 11.41 5.41
N VAL A 29 1.58 11.47 6.55
CA VAL A 29 1.84 10.65 7.74
C VAL A 29 0.53 10.10 8.28
N SER A 30 0.59 8.98 8.97
CA SER A 30 -0.58 8.40 9.63
C SER A 30 -0.29 7.92 11.04
N GLY A 31 -1.34 7.92 11.86
CA GLY A 31 -1.39 7.24 13.14
C GLY A 31 -2.51 6.22 13.13
N GLN A 32 -2.26 5.00 13.61
CA GLN A 32 -3.27 3.95 13.63
C GLN A 32 -3.37 3.26 14.98
N LEU A 33 -4.59 2.85 15.30
CA LEU A 33 -4.95 1.99 16.42
C LEU A 33 -5.60 0.73 15.84
N THR A 34 -4.99 -0.42 16.06
CA THR A 34 -5.52 -1.71 15.63
C THR A 34 -5.98 -2.51 16.83
N ASN A 35 -7.22 -2.96 16.81
CA ASN A 35 -7.79 -3.88 17.79
C ASN A 35 -7.83 -5.28 17.17
N PHE A 36 -7.09 -6.19 17.75
CA PHE A 36 -7.08 -7.62 17.42
C PHE A 36 -8.02 -8.36 18.36
N LYS A 37 -8.89 -9.19 17.80
CA LYS A 37 -9.85 -10.01 18.55
C LYS A 37 -9.71 -11.48 18.14
N GLU A 38 -9.41 -12.33 19.13
CA GLU A 38 -9.43 -13.79 19.01
C GLU A 38 -10.28 -14.38 20.13
N GLY A 39 -11.41 -14.99 19.80
CA GLY A 39 -12.35 -15.50 20.78
C GLY A 39 -12.80 -14.43 21.79
N LYS A 40 -12.44 -14.59 23.08
CA LYS A 40 -12.69 -13.64 24.16
C LYS A 40 -11.53 -12.65 24.37
N GLY A 41 -10.35 -12.93 23.82
CA GLY A 41 -9.15 -12.10 23.92
C GLY A 41 -9.22 -10.86 23.03
N ARG A 42 -8.70 -9.72 23.54
CA ARG A 42 -8.54 -8.48 22.79
C ARG A 42 -7.18 -7.87 23.09
N VAL A 43 -6.48 -7.46 22.03
CA VAL A 43 -5.20 -6.75 22.14
C VAL A 43 -5.24 -5.52 21.25
N ASN A 44 -4.71 -4.40 21.74
CA ASN A 44 -4.61 -3.15 20.98
C ASN A 44 -3.15 -2.88 20.64
N ALA A 45 -2.88 -2.55 19.39
CA ALA A 45 -1.59 -2.06 18.93
C ALA A 45 -1.73 -0.63 18.41
N ARG A 46 -0.73 0.20 18.68
CA ARG A 46 -0.62 1.58 18.18
C ARG A 46 0.60 1.69 17.31
N ASN A 47 0.45 2.36 16.18
CA ASN A 47 1.56 2.59 15.27
C ASN A 47 1.42 3.98 14.63
N ALA A 48 2.56 4.60 14.30
CA ALA A 48 2.63 5.79 13.47
C ALA A 48 3.51 5.46 12.26
N ALA A 49 3.10 5.90 11.09
CA ALA A 49 3.77 5.59 9.85
C ALA A 49 3.95 6.84 8.99
N PHE A 50 5.07 6.88 8.28
CA PHE A 50 5.27 7.73 7.14
C PHE A 50 4.54 7.08 5.95
N GLU A 51 3.72 7.85 5.23
CA GLU A 51 2.92 7.32 4.12
C GLU A 51 3.54 7.64 2.76
N TYR A 52 4.01 8.86 2.57
CA TYR A 52 4.66 9.26 1.32
C TYR A 52 5.31 10.63 1.42
N ALA A 53 6.30 10.87 0.55
CA ALA A 53 6.75 12.18 0.14
C ALA A 53 6.98 12.17 -1.37
N VAL A 54 6.28 13.05 -2.10
CA VAL A 54 6.35 13.12 -3.55
C VAL A 54 6.48 14.56 -4.02
N GLY A 55 7.26 14.78 -5.06
CA GLY A 55 7.40 16.04 -5.74
C GLY A 55 7.05 15.88 -7.22
N SER A 56 6.25 16.78 -7.77
CA SER A 56 5.84 16.75 -9.16
C SER A 56 6.00 18.12 -9.81
N PHE A 57 6.50 18.16 -11.02
CA PHE A 57 6.71 19.38 -11.79
C PHE A 57 6.55 19.12 -13.29
N ARG A 58 6.28 20.19 -14.04
CA ARG A 58 6.22 20.12 -15.50
C ARG A 58 7.61 20.34 -16.09
N LEU A 59 8.12 19.33 -16.83
CA LEU A 59 9.41 19.43 -17.51
C LEU A 59 9.28 20.11 -18.88
N LEU A 60 8.29 19.72 -19.69
CA LEU A 60 8.01 20.23 -21.03
C LEU A 60 6.49 20.51 -21.15
N PRO A 61 6.03 21.24 -22.19
CA PRO A 61 4.61 21.63 -22.33
C PRO A 61 3.59 20.51 -22.17
N ASN A 62 3.95 19.27 -22.50
CA ASN A 62 3.05 18.10 -22.40
C ASN A 62 3.63 16.98 -21.54
N VAL A 63 4.75 17.23 -20.84
CA VAL A 63 5.46 16.22 -20.06
C VAL A 63 5.60 16.70 -18.63
N GLY A 64 5.05 15.95 -17.70
CA GLY A 64 5.26 16.10 -16.26
C GLY A 64 6.14 14.99 -15.71
N MET A 65 6.89 15.32 -14.68
CA MET A 65 7.73 14.39 -13.93
C MET A 65 7.34 14.38 -12.47
N THR A 66 7.53 13.22 -11.85
CA THR A 66 7.28 13.03 -10.43
C THR A 66 8.40 12.18 -9.84
N VAL A 67 8.90 12.59 -8.70
CA VAL A 67 9.84 11.81 -7.88
C VAL A 67 9.23 11.63 -6.49
N GLY A 68 9.45 10.48 -5.89
CA GLY A 68 8.93 10.27 -4.55
C GLY A 68 9.48 9.05 -3.86
N ILE A 69 9.23 9.01 -2.55
CA ILE A 69 9.49 7.87 -1.67
C ILE A 69 8.18 7.43 -1.05
N LEU A 70 7.95 6.09 -1.09
CA LEU A 70 6.74 5.45 -0.58
C LEU A 70 7.14 4.20 0.23
N PRO A 71 6.48 3.88 1.34
CA PRO A 71 6.51 2.53 1.87
C PRO A 71 5.82 1.59 0.86
N PHE A 72 6.42 0.43 0.60
CA PHE A 72 5.85 -0.60 -0.26
C PHE A 72 5.14 -1.67 0.56
N THR A 73 5.79 -2.17 1.61
CA THR A 73 5.20 -3.05 2.63
C THR A 73 5.67 -2.63 4.01
N SER A 74 4.91 -2.98 5.04
CA SER A 74 5.30 -2.80 6.44
C SER A 74 4.91 -4.05 7.22
N VAL A 75 5.82 -4.57 8.01
CA VAL A 75 5.61 -5.68 8.92
C VAL A 75 5.95 -5.21 10.33
N GLY A 76 5.01 -5.38 11.28
CA GLY A 76 5.23 -4.99 12.66
C GLY A 76 4.20 -5.69 13.55
N TYR A 77 4.54 -6.87 14.08
CA TYR A 77 3.71 -7.61 15.02
C TYR A 77 4.57 -8.37 16.03
N ASN A 78 4.02 -8.52 17.23
CA ASN A 78 4.59 -9.38 18.27
C ASN A 78 3.44 -9.84 19.16
N TYR A 79 3.11 -11.14 19.10
CA TYR A 79 2.08 -11.73 19.92
C TYR A 79 2.40 -13.17 20.27
N SER A 80 1.83 -13.67 21.37
CA SER A 80 2.00 -15.05 21.83
C SER A 80 0.66 -15.73 21.98
N LYS A 81 0.63 -17.03 21.64
CA LYS A 81 -0.49 -17.93 21.81
C LYS A 81 -0.06 -19.06 22.74
N THR A 82 -0.80 -19.24 23.83
CA THR A 82 -0.57 -20.37 24.74
C THR A 82 -1.68 -21.39 24.60
N THR A 83 -1.32 -22.63 24.31
CA THR A 83 -2.22 -23.78 24.25
C THR A 83 -1.91 -24.71 25.42
N PHE A 84 -2.92 -25.03 26.22
CA PHE A 84 -2.79 -26.01 27.30
C PHE A 84 -2.90 -27.41 26.72
N LEU A 85 -1.99 -28.28 27.14
CA LEU A 85 -1.95 -29.67 26.70
C LEU A 85 -2.94 -30.49 27.56
N ASP A 86 -3.89 -31.11 26.90
CA ASP A 86 -4.85 -32.02 27.57
C ASP A 86 -4.11 -33.15 28.28
N HIS A 87 -4.55 -33.52 29.46
CA HIS A 87 -4.03 -34.57 30.33
C HIS A 87 -2.63 -34.34 30.91
N THR A 88 -2.01 -33.17 30.73
CA THR A 88 -0.75 -32.77 31.40
C THR A 88 -0.90 -31.36 31.93
N ASN A 89 -0.28 -31.05 33.06
CA ASN A 89 -0.21 -29.66 33.55
C ASN A 89 0.75 -28.78 32.69
N GLY A 90 0.97 -29.16 31.43
CA GLY A 90 1.86 -28.52 30.52
C GLY A 90 1.17 -27.49 29.62
N SER A 91 1.95 -26.51 29.19
CA SER A 91 1.53 -25.53 28.20
C SER A 91 2.56 -25.41 27.09
N LEU A 92 2.05 -25.16 25.87
CA LEU A 92 2.84 -24.82 24.70
C LEU A 92 2.60 -23.33 24.39
N THR A 93 3.65 -22.54 24.41
CA THR A 93 3.57 -21.12 24.05
C THR A 93 4.31 -20.89 22.73
N GLU A 94 3.58 -20.39 21.74
CA GLU A 94 4.13 -19.96 20.46
C GLU A 94 4.14 -18.43 20.43
N THR A 95 5.32 -17.86 20.21
CA THR A 95 5.51 -16.41 20.06
C THR A 95 5.82 -16.11 18.61
N TYR A 96 5.01 -15.26 18.01
CA TYR A 96 5.15 -14.79 16.64
C TYR A 96 5.60 -13.35 16.66
N ALA A 97 6.74 -13.06 16.04
CA ALA A 97 7.24 -11.71 15.86
C ALA A 97 7.61 -11.46 14.40
N GLY A 98 7.36 -10.24 13.95
CA GLY A 98 7.76 -9.82 12.62
C GLY A 98 8.03 -8.32 12.63
N GLU A 99 9.09 -7.93 11.95
CA GLU A 99 9.51 -6.53 11.82
C GLU A 99 10.10 -6.24 10.44
N GLY A 100 10.20 -4.96 10.10
CA GLY A 100 10.79 -4.51 8.85
C GLY A 100 9.76 -4.06 7.82
N GLY A 101 10.14 -4.14 6.56
CA GLY A 101 9.31 -3.76 5.42
C GLY A 101 10.11 -3.23 4.26
N LEU A 102 9.47 -3.14 3.12
CA LEU A 102 10.07 -2.65 1.88
C LEU A 102 9.69 -1.20 1.64
N ARG A 103 10.64 -0.44 1.12
CA ARG A 103 10.48 0.96 0.72
C ARG A 103 10.74 1.08 -0.78
N GLN A 104 10.17 2.10 -1.38
CA GLN A 104 10.33 2.40 -2.79
C GLN A 104 10.67 3.88 -2.97
N VAL A 105 11.74 4.17 -3.70
CA VAL A 105 11.96 5.46 -4.34
C VAL A 105 11.62 5.31 -5.82
N PHE A 106 10.97 6.28 -6.43
CA PHE A 106 10.63 6.20 -7.84
C PHE A 106 10.82 7.54 -8.55
N LEU A 107 11.07 7.44 -9.84
CA LEU A 107 11.03 8.51 -10.80
C LEU A 107 9.96 8.18 -11.85
N GLY A 108 9.03 9.08 -12.06
CA GLY A 108 7.94 8.90 -13.00
C GLY A 108 7.90 10.00 -14.04
N ALA A 109 7.44 9.65 -15.23
CA ALA A 109 7.18 10.59 -16.31
C ALA A 109 5.80 10.33 -16.92
N GLY A 110 5.05 11.39 -17.20
CA GLY A 110 3.78 11.34 -17.90
C GLY A 110 3.80 12.27 -19.11
N TRP A 111 3.38 11.76 -20.24
CA TRP A 111 3.34 12.49 -21.49
C TRP A 111 1.93 12.52 -22.07
N ARG A 112 1.46 13.73 -22.40
CA ARG A 112 0.20 13.93 -23.13
C ARG A 112 0.47 13.82 -24.62
N VAL A 113 0.22 12.65 -25.17
CA VAL A 113 0.43 12.33 -26.60
C VAL A 113 -0.60 13.04 -27.46
N LEU A 114 -1.88 13.00 -27.03
CA LEU A 114 -3.01 13.69 -27.68
C LEU A 114 -3.78 14.49 -26.64
N LYS A 115 -4.61 15.43 -27.07
CA LYS A 115 -5.47 16.20 -26.13
C LYS A 115 -6.20 15.29 -25.12
N PRO A 116 -6.88 14.19 -25.54
CA PRO A 116 -7.56 13.30 -24.61
C PRO A 116 -6.62 12.22 -24.01
N LEU A 117 -5.50 11.86 -24.66
CA LEU A 117 -4.70 10.68 -24.33
C LEU A 117 -3.36 11.06 -23.69
N SER A 118 -3.10 10.45 -22.55
CA SER A 118 -1.79 10.51 -21.87
C SER A 118 -1.26 9.10 -21.60
N VAL A 119 0.04 8.97 -21.63
CA VAL A 119 0.78 7.75 -21.25
C VAL A 119 1.81 8.12 -20.20
N GLY A 120 2.26 7.15 -19.43
CA GLY A 120 3.29 7.40 -18.43
C GLY A 120 3.98 6.12 -17.97
N VAL A 121 5.12 6.31 -17.32
CA VAL A 121 5.95 5.25 -16.75
C VAL A 121 6.48 5.69 -15.39
N ASN A 122 6.52 4.76 -14.43
CA ASN A 122 7.26 4.86 -13.19
C ASN A 122 8.39 3.82 -13.22
N VAL A 123 9.58 4.27 -12.89
CA VAL A 123 10.75 3.42 -12.63
C VAL A 123 11.09 3.60 -11.17
N GLY A 124 10.98 2.53 -10.39
CA GLY A 124 11.24 2.52 -8.97
C GLY A 124 12.41 1.61 -8.59
N TYR A 125 13.06 1.95 -7.50
CA TYR A 125 13.99 1.10 -6.77
C TYR A 125 13.32 0.67 -5.48
N LEU A 126 13.26 -0.64 -5.24
CA LEU A 126 12.63 -1.28 -4.11
C LEU A 126 13.70 -1.89 -3.23
N TRP A 127 13.71 -1.56 -1.93
CA TRP A 127 14.68 -2.11 -0.98
C TRP A 127 14.10 -2.26 0.42
N GLY A 128 14.74 -3.11 1.22
CA GLY A 128 14.45 -3.30 2.63
C GLY A 128 14.57 -4.74 3.06
N ASP A 129 14.37 -4.93 4.36
CA ASP A 129 14.50 -6.22 5.03
C ASP A 129 13.21 -6.53 5.77
N ILE A 130 12.86 -7.81 5.83
CA ILE A 130 11.75 -8.34 6.59
C ILE A 130 12.24 -9.53 7.38
N ASP A 131 12.15 -9.43 8.70
CA ASP A 131 12.48 -10.49 9.63
C ASP A 131 11.21 -11.01 10.30
N ARG A 132 11.05 -12.33 10.33
CA ARG A 132 9.97 -13.02 11.02
C ARG A 132 10.53 -14.11 11.90
N SER A 133 9.95 -14.29 13.06
CA SER A 133 10.31 -15.39 13.95
C SER A 133 9.08 -16.06 14.56
N VAL A 134 9.18 -17.37 14.72
CA VAL A 134 8.23 -18.19 15.47
C VAL A 134 9.01 -18.96 16.50
N THR A 135 8.82 -18.63 17.76
CA THR A 135 9.47 -19.33 18.88
C THR A 135 8.44 -20.18 19.60
N THR A 136 8.70 -21.48 19.68
CA THR A 136 7.85 -22.44 20.38
C THR A 136 8.55 -22.86 21.66
N SER A 137 7.92 -22.64 22.82
CA SER A 137 8.39 -23.05 24.13
C SER A 137 7.34 -23.90 24.84
N SER A 138 7.78 -24.89 25.59
CA SER A 138 6.90 -25.77 26.37
C SER A 138 7.37 -25.84 27.82
N THR A 139 6.41 -25.89 28.74
CA THR A 139 6.72 -26.11 30.17
C THR A 139 7.01 -27.57 30.48
N THR A 140 6.63 -28.49 29.60
CA THR A 140 6.78 -29.94 29.81
C THR A 140 7.97 -30.51 29.06
N TYR A 141 8.34 -29.92 27.91
CA TYR A 141 9.46 -30.37 27.09
C TYR A 141 10.62 -29.39 27.16
N ILE A 142 11.83 -29.88 27.31
CA ILE A 142 13.05 -29.10 27.46
C ILE A 142 13.41 -28.37 26.16
N ASN A 143 12.92 -28.83 25.02
CA ASN A 143 13.31 -28.28 23.72
C ASN A 143 12.42 -27.11 23.29
N SER A 144 12.98 -25.91 23.31
CA SER A 144 12.40 -24.74 22.66
C SER A 144 12.95 -24.63 21.23
N LEU A 145 12.06 -24.43 20.27
CA LEU A 145 12.40 -24.31 18.85
C LEU A 145 12.11 -22.89 18.39
N ALA A 146 13.10 -22.24 17.80
CA ALA A 146 12.94 -20.96 17.15
C ALA A 146 13.14 -21.09 15.64
N ARG A 147 12.16 -20.63 14.85
CA ARG A 147 12.25 -20.50 13.39
C ARG A 147 12.40 -19.02 13.06
N GLN A 148 13.45 -18.67 12.36
CA GLN A 148 13.72 -17.30 11.94
C GLN A 148 13.76 -17.25 10.41
N TYR A 149 13.02 -16.31 9.84
CA TYR A 149 12.93 -16.07 8.40
C TYR A 149 13.44 -14.67 8.12
N ALA A 150 14.47 -14.56 7.29
CA ALA A 150 15.03 -13.28 6.86
C ALA A 150 14.90 -13.12 5.35
N PHE A 151 14.38 -11.99 4.93
CA PHE A 151 14.19 -11.62 3.53
C PHE A 151 14.82 -10.25 3.31
N SER A 152 15.85 -10.18 2.48
CA SER A 152 16.44 -8.91 2.03
C SER A 152 16.12 -8.71 0.56
N VAL A 153 15.64 -7.53 0.20
CA VAL A 153 15.23 -7.18 -1.15
C VAL A 153 15.97 -5.95 -1.62
N SER A 154 16.50 -6.02 -2.83
CA SER A 154 17.11 -4.91 -3.56
C SER A 154 16.81 -5.11 -5.05
N SER A 155 15.77 -4.42 -5.56
CA SER A 155 15.26 -4.69 -6.91
C SER A 155 14.63 -3.44 -7.53
N TYR A 156 14.23 -3.54 -8.79
CA TYR A 156 13.50 -2.49 -9.48
C TYR A 156 11.99 -2.75 -9.46
N LYS A 157 11.20 -1.72 -9.79
CA LYS A 157 9.76 -1.80 -10.03
C LYS A 157 9.39 -0.94 -11.21
N LEU A 158 8.61 -1.48 -12.15
CA LEU A 158 8.16 -0.79 -13.35
C LEU A 158 6.65 -0.78 -13.42
N ASP A 159 6.07 0.42 -13.57
CA ASP A 159 4.64 0.61 -13.77
C ASP A 159 4.40 1.46 -15.02
N PHE A 160 3.50 1.03 -15.88
CA PHE A 160 3.04 1.76 -17.05
C PHE A 160 1.60 2.21 -16.84
N GLY A 161 1.26 3.38 -17.35
CA GLY A 161 -0.07 3.92 -17.23
C GLY A 161 -0.55 4.56 -18.52
N VAL A 162 -1.86 4.49 -18.71
CA VAL A 162 -2.57 5.21 -19.77
C VAL A 162 -3.79 5.88 -19.18
N GLN A 163 -4.10 7.09 -19.64
CA GLN A 163 -5.32 7.81 -19.31
C GLN A 163 -5.94 8.44 -20.52
N TRP A 164 -7.24 8.27 -20.67
CA TRP A 164 -8.07 8.95 -21.65
C TRP A 164 -9.05 9.87 -20.94
N GLN A 165 -8.98 11.16 -21.24
CA GLN A 165 -9.83 12.19 -20.64
C GLN A 165 -10.66 12.89 -21.72
N GLN A 166 -11.96 12.87 -21.56
CA GLN A 166 -12.91 13.47 -22.47
C GLN A 166 -13.81 14.48 -21.75
N LYS A 167 -13.92 15.68 -22.30
CA LYS A 167 -14.99 16.61 -21.94
C LYS A 167 -16.27 16.12 -22.63
N VAL A 168 -17.24 15.66 -21.84
CA VAL A 168 -18.54 15.20 -22.34
C VAL A 168 -19.41 16.41 -22.71
N ASP A 169 -19.36 17.42 -21.82
CA ASP A 169 -20.02 18.72 -22.04
C ASP A 169 -19.24 19.83 -21.29
N ARG A 170 -19.82 21.03 -21.19
CA ARG A 170 -19.19 22.19 -20.50
C ARG A 170 -18.97 21.97 -19.00
N HIS A 171 -19.67 21.03 -18.41
CA HIS A 171 -19.72 20.80 -16.97
C HIS A 171 -19.19 19.44 -16.55
N ASN A 172 -19.04 18.49 -17.48
CA ASN A 172 -18.73 17.11 -17.20
C ASN A 172 -17.45 16.68 -17.91
N VAL A 173 -16.53 16.13 -17.13
CA VAL A 173 -15.28 15.54 -17.62
C VAL A 173 -15.24 14.09 -17.15
N LEU A 174 -15.10 13.16 -18.09
CA LEU A 174 -14.88 11.74 -17.86
C LEU A 174 -13.41 11.43 -18.06
N THR A 175 -12.80 10.70 -17.12
CA THR A 175 -11.45 10.18 -17.26
C THR A 175 -11.47 8.67 -17.06
N LEU A 176 -10.92 7.92 -18.00
CA LEU A 176 -10.67 6.50 -17.88
C LEU A 176 -9.17 6.27 -17.78
N GLY A 177 -8.77 5.33 -16.93
CA GLY A 177 -7.37 5.02 -16.72
C GLY A 177 -7.14 3.52 -16.66
N ALA A 178 -5.95 3.10 -17.11
CA ALA A 178 -5.46 1.74 -16.89
C ALA A 178 -3.98 1.79 -16.53
N THR A 179 -3.54 0.82 -15.71
CA THR A 179 -2.13 0.65 -15.34
C THR A 179 -1.74 -0.81 -15.38
N VAL A 180 -0.47 -1.05 -15.66
CA VAL A 180 0.15 -2.37 -15.63
C VAL A 180 1.47 -2.26 -14.88
N GLY A 181 1.62 -3.02 -13.80
CA GLY A 181 2.87 -3.20 -13.06
C GLY A 181 3.52 -4.51 -13.47
N ILE A 182 4.81 -4.47 -13.79
CA ILE A 182 5.55 -5.63 -14.30
C ILE A 182 5.98 -6.52 -13.13
N GLY A 183 5.53 -7.77 -13.16
CA GLY A 183 5.96 -8.82 -12.25
C GLY A 183 7.30 -9.41 -12.66
N HIS A 184 8.17 -9.66 -11.67
CA HIS A 184 9.48 -10.27 -11.90
C HIS A 184 10.06 -10.81 -10.59
N LYS A 185 11.14 -11.59 -10.69
CA LYS A 185 11.92 -12.07 -9.54
C LYS A 185 12.71 -10.93 -8.92
N LEU A 186 12.73 -10.87 -7.59
CA LEU A 186 13.32 -9.77 -6.82
C LEU A 186 14.83 -9.88 -6.59
N GLY A 187 15.46 -10.98 -7.02
CA GLY A 187 16.87 -11.22 -6.72
C GLY A 187 17.16 -11.45 -5.24
N SER A 188 16.14 -11.78 -4.45
CA SER A 188 16.26 -12.01 -3.01
C SER A 188 16.47 -13.49 -2.72
N ASP A 189 17.38 -13.77 -1.79
CA ASP A 189 17.70 -15.11 -1.31
C ASP A 189 17.14 -15.30 0.10
N PRO A 190 15.86 -15.69 0.24
CA PRO A 190 15.25 -15.90 1.56
C PRO A 190 15.96 -16.99 2.36
N VAL A 191 16.18 -16.69 3.63
CA VAL A 191 16.86 -17.57 4.58
C VAL A 191 15.85 -18.02 5.64
N CYS A 192 15.87 -19.31 5.97
CA CYS A 192 15.20 -19.87 7.13
C CYS A 192 16.25 -20.49 8.05
N GLN A 193 16.25 -20.09 9.32
CA GLN A 193 17.08 -20.70 10.37
C GLN A 193 16.17 -21.40 11.38
N ILE A 194 16.47 -22.64 11.68
CA ILE A 194 15.79 -23.40 12.73
C ILE A 194 16.81 -23.58 13.85
N VAL A 195 16.54 -22.96 14.99
CA VAL A 195 17.40 -22.98 16.17
C VAL A 195 16.73 -23.82 17.24
N ASN A 196 17.40 -24.86 17.69
CA ASN A 196 17.04 -25.55 18.92
C ASN A 196 17.68 -24.77 20.08
N VAL A 197 16.84 -24.03 20.82
CA VAL A 197 17.33 -23.11 21.87
C VAL A 197 17.98 -23.88 23.04
N SER A 198 17.63 -25.16 23.25
CA SER A 198 18.13 -25.95 24.39
C SER A 198 19.54 -26.44 24.21
N ASN A 199 19.97 -26.77 23.02
CA ASN A 199 21.31 -27.28 22.70
C ASN A 199 22.10 -26.37 21.74
N ALA A 200 21.52 -25.20 21.37
CA ALA A 200 22.12 -24.24 20.46
C ALA A 200 22.44 -24.78 19.06
N ASP A 201 21.82 -25.91 18.69
CA ASP A 201 21.94 -26.47 17.33
C ASP A 201 21.14 -25.64 16.33
N THR A 202 21.78 -25.28 15.22
CA THR A 202 21.20 -24.40 14.20
C THR A 202 21.29 -25.03 12.82
N THR A 203 20.14 -25.21 12.20
CA THR A 203 20.03 -25.60 10.80
C THR A 203 19.65 -24.39 9.96
N LYS A 204 20.44 -24.06 8.94
CA LYS A 204 20.21 -22.94 8.03
C LYS A 204 19.84 -23.45 6.64
N PHE A 205 18.77 -22.91 6.10
CA PHE A 205 18.31 -23.13 4.73
C PHE A 205 18.30 -21.81 3.98
N GLN A 206 18.63 -21.83 2.69
CA GLN A 206 18.59 -20.67 1.81
C GLN A 206 18.07 -21.09 0.45
N ILE A 207 17.22 -20.25 -0.14
CA ILE A 207 16.68 -20.44 -1.49
C ILE A 207 17.14 -19.27 -2.35
N SER A 208 17.86 -19.56 -3.42
CA SER A 208 18.30 -18.51 -4.34
C SER A 208 17.12 -17.95 -5.13
N ASN A 209 17.02 -16.62 -5.16
CA ASN A 209 16.03 -15.86 -5.94
C ASN A 209 14.57 -16.32 -5.68
N GLY A 210 14.23 -16.57 -4.41
CA GLY A 210 12.96 -17.18 -3.99
C GLY A 210 11.78 -16.22 -3.90
N LEU A 211 11.96 -14.90 -4.06
CA LEU A 211 10.87 -13.93 -3.98
C LEU A 211 10.59 -13.29 -5.35
N SER A 212 9.30 -13.02 -5.60
CA SER A 212 8.84 -12.41 -6.86
C SER A 212 7.76 -11.36 -6.60
N LEU A 213 7.70 -10.35 -7.46
CA LEU A 213 6.56 -9.44 -7.58
C LEU A 213 5.53 -10.01 -8.56
N PRO A 214 4.23 -9.85 -8.29
CA PRO A 214 3.18 -10.24 -9.22
C PRO A 214 3.03 -9.25 -10.36
N MET A 215 2.50 -9.69 -11.49
CA MET A 215 1.87 -8.80 -12.46
C MET A 215 0.69 -8.11 -11.81
N THR A 216 0.60 -6.79 -11.98
CA THR A 216 -0.47 -5.97 -11.43
C THR A 216 -1.20 -5.27 -12.57
N TYR A 217 -2.52 -5.31 -12.55
CA TYR A 217 -3.39 -4.63 -13.50
C TYR A 217 -4.38 -3.77 -12.72
N ALA A 218 -4.61 -2.54 -13.16
CA ALA A 218 -5.69 -1.74 -12.60
C ALA A 218 -6.40 -0.96 -13.70
N VAL A 219 -7.69 -0.77 -13.51
CA VAL A 219 -8.54 0.07 -14.34
C VAL A 219 -9.37 0.96 -13.44
N GLY A 220 -9.61 2.20 -13.88
CA GLY A 220 -10.36 3.15 -13.10
C GLY A 220 -11.11 4.13 -13.98
N ALA A 221 -12.17 4.67 -13.42
CA ALA A 221 -12.98 5.72 -14.03
C ALA A 221 -13.21 6.85 -13.02
N SER A 222 -13.17 8.09 -13.50
CA SER A 222 -13.56 9.24 -12.70
C SER A 222 -14.46 10.16 -13.51
N TRP A 223 -15.49 10.69 -12.84
CA TRP A 223 -16.42 11.67 -13.37
C TRP A 223 -16.36 12.93 -12.53
N ASN A 224 -16.00 14.04 -13.18
CA ASN A 224 -15.95 15.35 -12.55
C ASN A 224 -17.08 16.22 -13.08
N HIS A 225 -17.94 16.71 -12.17
CA HIS A 225 -19.03 17.62 -12.46
C HIS A 225 -18.74 19.02 -11.92
N ARG A 226 -18.52 20.00 -12.81
CA ARG A 226 -18.31 21.43 -12.50
C ARG A 226 -17.17 21.73 -11.52
N ASP A 227 -16.18 20.84 -11.40
CA ASP A 227 -15.12 20.89 -10.37
C ASP A 227 -15.66 20.95 -8.93
N LYS A 228 -16.93 20.58 -8.72
CA LYS A 228 -17.60 20.50 -7.42
C LYS A 228 -17.76 19.09 -6.91
N LEU A 229 -18.09 18.19 -7.79
CA LEU A 229 -18.32 16.80 -7.46
C LEU A 229 -17.43 15.92 -8.33
N LEU A 230 -16.56 15.16 -7.69
CA LEU A 230 -15.76 14.14 -8.33
C LEU A 230 -16.16 12.79 -7.76
N VAL A 231 -16.48 11.85 -8.62
CA VAL A 231 -16.77 10.45 -8.29
C VAL A 231 -15.74 9.59 -8.97
N GLU A 232 -15.12 8.67 -8.24
CA GLU A 232 -14.09 7.77 -8.76
C GLU A 232 -14.36 6.33 -8.35
N ALA A 233 -14.00 5.40 -9.23
CA ALA A 233 -14.01 3.97 -8.93
C ALA A 233 -12.83 3.30 -9.62
N ASP A 234 -12.15 2.42 -8.88
CA ASP A 234 -10.99 1.68 -9.34
C ASP A 234 -11.15 0.19 -9.02
N PHE A 235 -10.71 -0.63 -9.95
CA PHE A 235 -10.54 -2.06 -9.77
C PHE A 235 -9.07 -2.44 -10.02
N SER A 236 -8.50 -3.26 -9.17
CA SER A 236 -7.15 -3.79 -9.37
C SER A 236 -7.06 -5.29 -9.12
N LEU A 237 -6.16 -5.92 -9.87
CA LEU A 237 -5.83 -7.33 -9.82
C LEU A 237 -4.32 -7.48 -9.66
N GLN A 238 -3.88 -8.23 -8.65
CA GLN A 238 -2.48 -8.65 -8.50
C GLN A 238 -2.43 -10.18 -8.59
N GLN A 239 -1.66 -10.69 -9.54
CA GLN A 239 -1.59 -12.13 -9.84
C GLN A 239 -0.60 -12.87 -8.92
N TRP A 240 -0.88 -12.88 -7.63
CA TRP A 240 -0.09 -13.61 -6.64
C TRP A 240 -0.24 -15.12 -6.76
N GLY A 241 -1.41 -15.63 -7.19
CA GLY A 241 -1.71 -17.06 -7.28
C GLY A 241 -0.84 -17.84 -8.27
N LYS A 242 -0.11 -17.14 -9.14
CA LYS A 242 0.85 -17.74 -10.07
C LYS A 242 2.27 -17.87 -9.52
N LEU A 243 2.50 -17.32 -8.31
CA LEU A 243 3.82 -17.25 -7.71
C LEU A 243 3.96 -18.33 -6.63
N ASP A 244 5.13 -18.97 -6.63
CA ASP A 244 5.55 -19.82 -5.54
C ASP A 244 6.11 -18.95 -4.41
N PHE A 245 5.96 -19.43 -3.17
CA PHE A 245 6.48 -18.75 -1.98
C PHE A 245 7.33 -19.73 -1.15
N PRO A 246 8.46 -19.29 -0.60
CA PRO A 246 9.31 -20.13 0.21
C PRO A 246 8.67 -20.44 1.58
N ASP A 247 8.50 -21.70 1.89
CA ASP A 247 7.98 -22.17 3.18
C ASP A 247 8.57 -23.52 3.58
N ILE A 248 8.39 -23.90 4.84
CA ILE A 248 8.82 -25.20 5.35
C ILE A 248 7.81 -26.27 4.89
N SER A 249 8.30 -27.25 4.16
CA SER A 249 7.47 -28.40 3.74
C SER A 249 7.18 -29.34 4.91
N SER A 250 6.12 -30.15 4.77
CA SER A 250 5.79 -31.22 5.72
C SER A 250 6.91 -32.27 5.87
N ALA A 251 7.81 -32.38 4.90
CA ALA A 251 9.00 -33.23 4.95
C ALA A 251 10.19 -32.58 5.69
N GLY A 252 10.05 -31.36 6.22
CA GLY A 252 11.06 -30.69 7.06
C GLY A 252 12.08 -29.85 6.30
N GLY A 253 11.95 -29.65 4.98
CA GLY A 253 12.84 -28.78 4.17
C GLY A 253 12.23 -27.42 3.88
N TYR A 254 13.06 -26.40 3.72
CA TYR A 254 12.66 -25.07 3.26
C TYR A 254 12.70 -25.05 1.73
N VAL A 255 11.53 -24.99 1.10
CA VAL A 255 11.39 -25.13 -0.36
C VAL A 255 10.35 -24.16 -0.92
N MET A 256 10.43 -23.92 -2.23
CA MET A 256 9.39 -23.17 -2.93
C MET A 256 8.11 -24.01 -2.99
N GLN A 257 7.01 -23.43 -2.55
CA GLN A 257 5.69 -24.07 -2.54
C GLN A 257 4.69 -23.26 -3.35
N SER A 258 3.91 -23.96 -4.18
CA SER A 258 2.79 -23.39 -4.92
C SER A 258 1.50 -23.41 -4.09
N GLY A 259 0.54 -22.56 -4.44
CA GLY A 259 -0.81 -22.57 -3.81
C GLY A 259 -0.90 -21.91 -2.44
N LEU A 260 0.21 -21.39 -1.88
CA LEU A 260 0.19 -20.58 -0.66
C LEU A 260 -0.39 -19.19 -0.91
N LEU A 261 -0.24 -18.68 -2.12
CA LEU A 261 -0.70 -17.38 -2.53
C LEU A 261 -1.93 -17.47 -3.44
N LYS A 262 -2.75 -16.42 -3.46
CA LYS A 262 -3.95 -16.25 -4.28
C LYS A 262 -3.95 -14.89 -4.94
N ASP A 263 -4.67 -14.75 -6.03
CA ASP A 263 -4.87 -13.48 -6.69
C ASP A 263 -5.63 -12.50 -5.78
N LEU A 264 -5.08 -11.28 -5.65
CA LEU A 264 -5.69 -10.19 -4.89
C LEU A 264 -6.55 -9.36 -5.81
N TYR A 265 -7.80 -9.24 -5.48
CA TYR A 265 -8.77 -8.34 -6.13
C TYR A 265 -9.10 -7.20 -5.17
N GLN A 266 -9.02 -5.96 -5.66
CA GLN A 266 -9.42 -4.79 -4.91
C GLN A 266 -10.40 -3.94 -5.70
N VAL A 267 -11.43 -3.46 -5.02
CA VAL A 267 -12.38 -2.45 -5.54
C VAL A 267 -12.35 -1.27 -4.58
N LYS A 268 -12.20 -0.09 -5.12
CA LYS A 268 -12.27 1.16 -4.34
C LYS A 268 -13.18 2.14 -5.06
N ALA A 269 -13.97 2.88 -4.27
CA ALA A 269 -14.80 3.96 -4.78
C ALA A 269 -14.69 5.16 -3.84
N GLY A 270 -14.76 6.36 -4.40
CA GLY A 270 -14.66 7.58 -3.63
C GLY A 270 -15.40 8.75 -4.25
N VAL A 271 -15.70 9.70 -3.38
CA VAL A 271 -16.38 10.96 -3.73
C VAL A 271 -15.61 12.11 -3.08
N ASP A 272 -15.34 13.17 -3.86
CA ASP A 272 -14.83 14.44 -3.38
C ASP A 272 -15.84 15.54 -3.75
N TYR A 273 -16.37 16.22 -2.76
CA TYR A 273 -17.38 17.28 -2.93
C TYR A 273 -16.90 18.61 -2.38
N VAL A 274 -16.95 19.65 -3.20
CA VAL A 274 -16.64 21.03 -2.84
C VAL A 274 -17.84 21.90 -3.14
N PRO A 275 -18.51 22.44 -2.13
CA PRO A 275 -19.74 23.21 -2.33
C PRO A 275 -19.55 24.43 -3.27
N LEU A 276 -18.49 25.20 -3.06
CA LEU A 276 -18.21 26.40 -3.86
C LEU A 276 -16.69 26.63 -3.94
N PRO A 277 -15.97 26.14 -4.96
CA PRO A 277 -14.51 26.22 -5.05
C PRO A 277 -13.94 27.65 -4.95
N MET A 278 -14.67 28.65 -5.42
CA MET A 278 -14.32 30.07 -5.38
C MET A 278 -15.07 30.86 -4.31
N GLY A 279 -15.64 30.18 -3.30
CA GLY A 279 -16.41 30.81 -2.24
C GLY A 279 -15.55 31.68 -1.30
N ARG A 280 -16.15 32.73 -0.75
CA ARG A 280 -15.46 33.57 0.27
C ARG A 280 -15.31 32.86 1.61
N ASN A 281 -16.26 32.01 1.97
CA ASN A 281 -16.23 31.25 3.23
C ASN A 281 -15.34 30.03 3.09
N LEU A 282 -14.48 29.80 4.10
CA LEU A 282 -13.59 28.62 4.13
C LEU A 282 -14.37 27.30 4.00
N LEU A 283 -15.44 27.14 4.74
CA LEU A 283 -16.26 25.90 4.73
C LEU A 283 -16.83 25.57 3.36
N THR A 284 -17.09 26.56 2.51
CA THR A 284 -17.56 26.32 1.14
C THR A 284 -16.48 25.87 0.17
N ARG A 285 -15.20 26.08 0.53
CA ARG A 285 -14.03 25.67 -0.25
C ARG A 285 -13.40 24.38 0.22
N VAL A 286 -13.80 23.89 1.40
CA VAL A 286 -13.34 22.61 1.94
C VAL A 286 -13.79 21.48 1.01
N HIS A 287 -12.88 20.56 0.75
CA HIS A 287 -13.14 19.29 0.09
C HIS A 287 -13.67 18.29 1.11
N TYR A 288 -14.88 17.80 0.92
CA TYR A 288 -15.49 16.74 1.71
C TYR A 288 -15.34 15.42 0.98
N ARG A 289 -14.62 14.47 1.57
CA ARG A 289 -14.24 13.23 0.91
C ARG A 289 -14.77 12.03 1.64
N PHE A 290 -15.30 11.07 0.88
CA PHE A 290 -15.74 9.77 1.37
C PHE A 290 -15.19 8.68 0.47
N GLY A 291 -14.84 7.54 1.05
CA GLY A 291 -14.33 6.41 0.30
C GLY A 291 -14.75 5.09 0.92
N LEU A 292 -14.90 4.09 0.04
CA LEU A 292 -15.17 2.71 0.36
C LEU A 292 -14.15 1.83 -0.34
N GLY A 293 -13.77 0.72 0.27
CA GLY A 293 -12.86 -0.24 -0.33
C GLY A 293 -13.16 -1.66 0.11
N TYR A 294 -12.91 -2.60 -0.78
CA TYR A 294 -12.97 -4.02 -0.51
C TYR A 294 -11.77 -4.71 -1.14
N ALA A 295 -11.14 -5.63 -0.40
CA ALA A 295 -10.03 -6.45 -0.89
C ALA A 295 -10.21 -7.91 -0.51
N THR A 296 -9.86 -8.80 -1.44
CA THR A 296 -9.77 -10.24 -1.15
C THR A 296 -8.39 -10.57 -0.57
N PRO A 297 -8.24 -11.65 0.20
CA PRO A 297 -6.94 -12.07 0.68
C PRO A 297 -6.06 -12.57 -0.47
N TYR A 298 -4.74 -12.37 -0.33
CA TYR A 298 -3.75 -12.85 -1.30
C TYR A 298 -2.93 -14.06 -0.80
N TYR A 299 -3.23 -14.58 0.39
CA TYR A 299 -2.54 -15.74 0.97
C TYR A 299 -3.49 -16.72 1.63
N ASN A 300 -3.02 -17.96 1.77
CA ASN A 300 -3.67 -19.02 2.54
C ASN A 300 -2.83 -19.36 3.77
N ILE A 301 -3.49 -19.66 4.88
CA ILE A 301 -2.87 -20.20 6.10
C ILE A 301 -3.49 -21.56 6.35
N ASN A 302 -2.69 -22.62 6.34
CA ASN A 302 -3.15 -24.01 6.55
C ASN A 302 -4.37 -24.40 5.67
N GLY A 303 -4.36 -23.97 4.40
CA GLY A 303 -5.46 -24.22 3.45
C GLY A 303 -6.69 -23.32 3.62
N ILE A 304 -6.74 -22.48 4.65
CA ILE A 304 -7.82 -21.52 4.87
C ILE A 304 -7.42 -20.18 4.24
N SER A 305 -8.36 -19.56 3.51
CA SER A 305 -8.17 -18.25 2.90
C SER A 305 -7.96 -17.18 3.97
N GLY A 306 -6.97 -16.32 3.80
CA GLY A 306 -6.70 -15.19 4.67
C GLY A 306 -7.88 -14.22 4.83
N PRO A 307 -7.74 -13.13 5.61
CA PRO A 307 -8.83 -12.21 5.87
C PRO A 307 -9.21 -11.39 4.64
N LYS A 308 -10.51 -11.20 4.47
CA LYS A 308 -11.07 -10.20 3.55
C LYS A 308 -11.08 -8.86 4.26
N GLU A 309 -10.77 -7.80 3.52
CA GLU A 309 -10.73 -6.46 4.05
C GLU A 309 -11.89 -5.62 3.51
N PHE A 310 -12.56 -4.93 4.40
CA PHE A 310 -13.51 -3.88 4.09
C PHE A 310 -13.03 -2.58 4.72
N SER A 311 -13.04 -1.49 3.97
CA SER A 311 -12.60 -0.19 4.46
C SER A 311 -13.60 0.92 4.16
N MET A 312 -13.71 1.85 5.10
CA MET A 312 -14.46 3.10 4.95
C MET A 312 -13.55 4.26 5.34
N SER A 313 -13.66 5.37 4.63
CA SER A 313 -12.90 6.57 4.94
C SER A 313 -13.75 7.82 4.79
N ALA A 314 -13.46 8.81 5.63
CA ALA A 314 -14.00 10.16 5.51
C ALA A 314 -12.88 11.17 5.77
N GLY A 315 -12.92 12.31 5.11
CA GLY A 315 -11.87 13.30 5.26
C GLY A 315 -12.21 14.68 4.73
N PHE A 316 -11.32 15.61 5.03
CA PHE A 316 -11.41 17.01 4.64
C PHE A 316 -10.12 17.44 3.97
N GLY A 317 -10.24 18.16 2.85
CA GLY A 317 -9.16 18.90 2.24
C GLY A 317 -9.38 20.40 2.48
N ILE A 318 -8.55 21.01 3.32
CA ILE A 318 -8.68 22.41 3.75
C ILE A 318 -7.71 23.24 2.92
N PRO A 319 -8.18 24.11 1.99
CA PRO A 319 -7.30 24.94 1.20
C PRO A 319 -6.71 26.08 2.07
N ILE A 320 -5.39 26.17 2.10
CA ILE A 320 -4.62 27.20 2.81
C ILE A 320 -3.76 27.92 1.77
N SER A 321 -4.22 29.07 1.27
CA SER A 321 -3.58 29.77 0.16
C SER A 321 -3.43 28.88 -1.08
N ARG A 322 -2.20 28.57 -1.50
CA ARG A 322 -1.89 27.64 -2.60
C ARG A 322 -1.71 26.19 -2.15
N SER A 323 -1.69 25.95 -0.84
CA SER A 323 -1.47 24.65 -0.22
C SER A 323 -2.79 24.04 0.22
N MET A 324 -2.78 22.73 0.47
CA MET A 324 -3.95 22.01 0.98
C MET A 324 -3.54 21.14 2.17
N LEU A 325 -4.23 21.31 3.29
CA LEU A 325 -4.13 20.39 4.42
C LEU A 325 -5.19 19.32 4.28
N ASN A 326 -4.77 18.07 4.18
CA ASN A 326 -5.63 16.90 4.08
C ASN A 326 -5.69 16.18 5.43
N VAL A 327 -6.89 16.02 5.97
CA VAL A 327 -7.15 15.29 7.21
C VAL A 327 -8.16 14.20 6.90
N GLY A 328 -7.83 12.95 7.20
CA GLY A 328 -8.71 11.83 6.93
C GLY A 328 -8.74 10.84 8.07
N ALA A 329 -9.89 10.21 8.27
CA ALA A 329 -10.09 9.07 9.13
C ALA A 329 -10.47 7.87 8.29
N GLN A 330 -9.88 6.71 8.58
CA GLN A 330 -10.17 5.46 7.91
C GLN A 330 -10.40 4.36 8.93
N TRP A 331 -11.41 3.57 8.70
CA TRP A 331 -11.65 2.32 9.41
C TRP A 331 -11.47 1.15 8.45
N VAL A 332 -10.70 0.16 8.87
CA VAL A 332 -10.46 -1.08 8.12
C VAL A 332 -10.86 -2.25 8.99
N HIS A 333 -11.71 -3.11 8.46
CA HIS A 333 -12.13 -4.36 9.07
C HIS A 333 -11.59 -5.53 8.26
N ALA A 334 -10.72 -6.33 8.86
CA ALA A 334 -10.16 -7.54 8.25
C ALA A 334 -10.63 -8.77 9.04
N SER A 335 -11.25 -9.73 8.36
CA SER A 335 -11.78 -10.93 8.99
C SER A 335 -11.73 -12.16 8.09
N ALA A 336 -11.45 -13.31 8.71
CA ALA A 336 -11.54 -14.63 8.09
C ALA A 336 -12.11 -15.63 9.09
N LYS A 337 -12.54 -16.79 8.57
CA LYS A 337 -13.03 -17.88 9.40
C LYS A 337 -11.87 -18.46 10.23
N ASP A 338 -12.09 -18.63 11.51
CA ASP A 338 -11.14 -19.23 12.47
C ASP A 338 -9.78 -18.49 12.56
N MET A 339 -9.77 -17.20 12.24
CA MET A 339 -8.61 -16.32 12.34
C MET A 339 -8.90 -15.10 13.22
N ILE A 340 -7.84 -14.38 13.58
CA ILE A 340 -7.91 -13.12 14.30
C ILE A 340 -8.68 -12.10 13.46
N THR A 341 -9.68 -11.46 14.07
CA THR A 341 -10.39 -10.33 13.46
C THR A 341 -9.66 -9.05 13.83
N GLU A 342 -9.37 -8.23 12.82
CA GLU A 342 -8.67 -6.96 12.98
C GLU A 342 -9.61 -5.78 12.67
N ASN A 343 -9.62 -4.79 13.55
CA ASN A 343 -10.28 -3.52 13.33
C ASN A 343 -9.24 -2.41 13.50
N THR A 344 -8.87 -1.78 12.40
CA THR A 344 -7.91 -0.69 12.39
C THR A 344 -8.61 0.64 12.18
N PHE A 345 -8.41 1.56 13.10
CA PHE A 345 -8.75 2.96 12.95
C PHE A 345 -7.49 3.77 12.68
N ARG A 346 -7.45 4.49 11.56
CA ARG A 346 -6.30 5.26 11.10
C ARG A 346 -6.70 6.72 10.90
N ILE A 347 -5.85 7.62 11.35
CA ILE A 347 -5.91 9.05 11.05
C ILE A 347 -4.76 9.38 10.12
N ASN A 348 -5.08 9.97 8.98
CA ASN A 348 -4.13 10.38 7.96
C ASN A 348 -4.03 11.91 7.95
N LEU A 349 -2.81 12.43 7.94
CA LEU A 349 -2.51 13.83 7.76
C LEU A 349 -1.63 13.99 6.53
N GLY A 350 -2.05 14.82 5.61
CA GLY A 350 -1.30 15.13 4.38
C GLY A 350 -1.20 16.62 4.17
N LEU A 351 -0.08 17.07 3.63
CA LEU A 351 0.15 18.46 3.30
C LEU A 351 0.65 18.57 1.87
N THR A 352 -0.17 19.18 1.02
CA THR A 352 0.15 19.45 -0.38
C THR A 352 0.54 20.92 -0.52
N PHE A 353 1.77 21.17 -0.92
CA PHE A 353 2.28 22.51 -1.28
C PHE A 353 2.25 22.66 -2.79
N ASN A 354 1.72 23.79 -3.27
CA ASN A 354 1.73 24.14 -4.67
C ASN A 354 2.43 25.48 -4.83
N GLU A 355 3.71 25.43 -5.18
CA GLU A 355 4.57 26.62 -5.26
C GLU A 355 4.88 27.00 -6.71
N GLY A 356 5.04 28.30 -6.94
CA GLY A 356 5.51 28.82 -8.22
C GLY A 356 6.99 28.45 -8.41
N TRP A 357 7.30 27.66 -9.45
CA TRP A 357 8.64 27.24 -9.80
C TRP A 357 9.01 27.74 -11.20
N PHE A 358 10.25 28.19 -11.40
CA PHE A 358 10.74 28.79 -12.66
C PHE A 358 10.04 30.11 -13.08
N ALA A 359 9.33 30.77 -12.20
CA ALA A 359 8.81 32.09 -12.46
C ALA A 359 9.99 33.07 -12.43
N LYS A 360 10.25 33.80 -13.54
CA LYS A 360 11.18 34.89 -13.55
C LYS A 360 10.55 36.00 -12.72
N TRP A 361 11.16 36.37 -11.61
CA TRP A 361 10.83 37.59 -10.89
C TRP A 361 11.19 38.77 -11.80
N LYS A 362 10.21 39.50 -12.29
CA LYS A 362 10.49 40.84 -12.88
C LYS A 362 10.78 41.75 -11.69
N ILE A 363 12.02 42.14 -11.56
CA ILE A 363 12.41 43.29 -10.73
C ILE A 363 11.98 44.50 -11.55
N GLU A 364 10.91 45.18 -11.16
CA GLU A 364 10.56 46.55 -11.61
C GLU A 364 11.37 47.56 -10.84
#